data_3316fec89f9fbd1c548310b7352a70e4
#
_entry.id   3316fec89f9fbd1c548310b7352a70e4
#
_cell.length_a   1.000
_cell.length_b   1.000
_cell.length_c   1.000
_cell.angle_alpha   90.00
_cell.angle_beta   90.00
_cell.angle_gamma   90.00
#
_symmetry.space_group_name_H-M   'P 1'
#
loop_
_entity.id
_entity.type
_entity.pdbx_description
1 polymer ?
#
loop_
_entity_poly.entity_id
_entity_poly.type
_entity_poly.pdbx_seq_one_letter_code
_entity_poly.pdbx_strand_id
1 'polypeptide(L)'
;MSPNNLSIEGQLPLIPEPQMQPWHHGSVSSEALWNGPPLQEPVLLDEFGTEDVGMDEEEEEDEAQIADEVAGALAMRTSSFVEPTSSPKATQITAVVSLPQDLVNVSSALCDYFFKEVITLYCAWDSRSNIMRVVTETMWQSSSVLYHTMQSMAAACLANTFPELKKIAIKEHMEAVQYLGGSSSIDEDKMLASFLLGHTASWINPNNLATDSYEAALVRLDSWAAESTDHTNLHFYGEAMDYWAMLLCFLTETKLDRKYSRHRPAFAGPVDTTKQIEPHPFSGISRQMVRILTDTGLLVFRFRNRLSNTQFLSEKDLDFLRDCIREARSIERRLVAYSPPKPTDISDTGNGKATPEHFIHIDEAYRCTGLLQLYRIFPDLLDERYNTWENDDLFHPQPPIKTPSKEERNVWLKKLALRIVSEIRQIPFESSTRCLQPFLLVAASSELRRDPLDIVASVADDDDVGSAPVLGQASFELVGARNFILSRLSAYMHILPLRKVSMFSGMVTSTWAALDAGEDVHWTDICKRMRFETLLG
;
A
#
# COMPACT_ATOMS: atom_id res chain seq x y z
N MET A 1 63.15 8.69 -17.82
CA MET A 1 62.14 8.75 -18.92
C MET A 1 60.79 8.90 -18.25
N SER A 2 60.32 10.13 -18.20
CA SER A 2 59.05 10.53 -17.53
C SER A 2 57.88 10.37 -18.50
N PRO A 3 56.66 10.07 -18.01
CA PRO A 3 55.44 10.20 -18.81
C PRO A 3 54.78 11.56 -18.54
N ASN A 4 54.27 12.15 -19.61
CA ASN A 4 53.63 13.44 -19.73
C ASN A 4 52.28 13.52 -19.02
N ASN A 5 52.06 14.60 -18.28
CA ASN A 5 50.77 15.16 -17.89
C ASN A 5 50.13 15.84 -19.10
N LEU A 6 48.87 15.52 -19.34
CA LEU A 6 47.96 16.29 -20.17
C LEU A 6 46.73 16.68 -19.32
N SER A 7 46.75 17.89 -18.81
CA SER A 7 45.61 18.60 -18.24
C SER A 7 44.80 19.18 -19.39
N ILE A 8 43.50 18.81 -19.49
CA ILE A 8 42.55 19.51 -20.35
C ILE A 8 41.57 20.23 -19.43
N GLU A 9 41.79 21.52 -19.23
CA GLU A 9 40.82 22.47 -18.71
C GLU A 9 39.90 22.89 -19.86
N GLY A 10 38.66 22.40 -19.84
CA GLY A 10 37.57 22.85 -20.71
C GLY A 10 36.72 23.89 -20.01
N GLN A 11 36.92 25.17 -20.35
CA GLN A 11 36.05 26.27 -19.94
C GLN A 11 34.66 26.11 -20.58
N LEU A 12 33.60 26.09 -19.72
CA LEU A 12 32.19 26.19 -20.14
C LEU A 12 31.85 27.65 -20.50
N PRO A 13 31.11 27.92 -21.58
CA PRO A 13 30.68 29.26 -21.94
C PRO A 13 29.58 29.78 -21.01
N LEU A 14 29.74 31.03 -20.57
CA LEU A 14 28.76 31.82 -19.82
C LEU A 14 27.57 32.14 -20.70
N ILE A 15 26.38 31.79 -20.24
CA ILE A 15 25.10 32.16 -20.86
C ILE A 15 24.68 33.52 -20.30
N PRO A 16 24.31 34.52 -21.14
CA PRO A 16 23.86 35.84 -20.68
C PRO A 16 22.46 35.79 -20.06
N GLU A 17 22.28 36.58 -18.97
CA GLU A 17 21.01 36.79 -18.30
C GLU A 17 20.00 37.50 -19.21
N PRO A 18 18.71 37.08 -19.23
CA PRO A 18 17.66 37.81 -19.92
C PRO A 18 17.16 39.00 -19.07
N GLN A 19 17.14 40.18 -19.69
CA GLN A 19 16.59 41.42 -19.12
C GLN A 19 15.06 41.27 -18.92
N MET A 20 14.61 41.54 -17.70
CA MET A 20 13.16 41.59 -17.36
C MET A 20 12.56 42.94 -17.75
N GLN A 21 11.46 42.92 -18.50
CA GLN A 21 10.56 44.07 -18.69
C GLN A 21 9.44 44.04 -17.65
N PRO A 22 8.92 45.19 -17.18
CA PRO A 22 7.92 45.25 -16.10
C PRO A 22 6.51 44.95 -16.64
N TRP A 23 5.77 44.10 -15.88
CA TRP A 23 4.37 43.76 -16.14
C TRP A 23 3.42 44.81 -15.56
N HIS A 24 2.49 45.28 -16.37
CA HIS A 24 1.41 46.15 -15.98
C HIS A 24 0.30 45.38 -15.21
N HIS A 25 -0.09 45.90 -14.05
CA HIS A 25 -1.20 45.43 -13.25
C HIS A 25 -2.54 45.71 -13.95
N GLY A 26 -3.28 44.64 -14.26
CA GLY A 26 -4.72 44.70 -14.57
C GLY A 26 -5.48 44.00 -13.44
N SER A 27 -6.23 44.80 -12.66
CA SER A 27 -7.11 44.28 -11.62
C SER A 27 -8.39 43.73 -12.23
N VAL A 28 -8.68 42.45 -11.94
CA VAL A 28 -10.02 41.88 -12.19
C VAL A 28 -10.52 41.31 -10.86
N SER A 29 -11.56 41.97 -10.34
CA SER A 29 -12.38 41.49 -9.23
C SER A 29 -13.35 40.42 -9.73
N SER A 30 -13.40 39.28 -9.07
CA SER A 30 -14.54 38.38 -9.19
C SER A 30 -14.86 37.74 -7.85
N GLU A 31 -15.80 38.37 -7.15
CA GLU A 31 -16.66 37.68 -6.21
C GLU A 31 -17.63 36.81 -7.01
N ALA A 32 -17.55 35.51 -6.88
CA ALA A 32 -18.60 34.59 -7.27
C ALA A 32 -19.01 33.79 -6.05
N LEU A 33 -20.12 34.19 -5.46
CA LEU A 33 -20.89 33.52 -4.42
C LEU A 33 -21.30 32.11 -4.91
N TRP A 34 -20.88 31.09 -4.20
CA TRP A 34 -21.31 29.71 -4.41
C TRP A 34 -22.54 29.44 -3.51
N ASN A 35 -23.74 29.39 -4.11
CA ASN A 35 -24.98 28.95 -3.48
C ASN A 35 -25.27 27.50 -3.95
N GLY A 36 -24.81 26.50 -3.19
CA GLY A 36 -25.25 25.10 -3.32
C GLY A 36 -26.20 24.75 -2.17
N PRO A 37 -27.11 23.76 -2.36
CA PRO A 37 -28.05 23.35 -1.32
C PRO A 37 -27.35 22.71 -0.12
N PRO A 38 -27.91 22.83 1.11
CA PRO A 38 -27.28 22.29 2.31
C PRO A 38 -27.22 20.77 2.27
N LEU A 39 -26.03 20.24 2.45
CA LEU A 39 -25.80 18.82 2.67
C LEU A 39 -26.40 18.42 4.03
N GLN A 40 -27.22 17.36 4.02
CA GLN A 40 -27.71 16.74 5.26
C GLN A 40 -26.51 16.22 6.06
N GLU A 41 -26.42 16.61 7.31
CA GLU A 41 -25.43 16.13 8.27
C GLU A 41 -25.55 14.61 8.44
N PRO A 42 -24.44 13.86 8.36
CA PRO A 42 -24.45 12.46 8.77
C PRO A 42 -24.59 12.39 10.29
N VAL A 43 -25.55 11.60 10.73
CA VAL A 43 -25.80 11.28 12.14
C VAL A 43 -24.48 10.83 12.78
N LEU A 44 -23.96 11.65 13.69
CA LEU A 44 -22.87 11.32 14.58
C LEU A 44 -23.32 10.14 15.46
N LEU A 45 -22.69 8.99 15.27
CA LEU A 45 -22.71 7.94 16.27
C LEU A 45 -21.82 8.38 17.43
N ASP A 46 -22.48 8.59 18.55
CA ASP A 46 -21.94 9.10 19.79
C ASP A 46 -20.70 8.36 20.29
N GLU A 47 -19.90 9.13 20.99
CA GLU A 47 -18.74 8.81 21.81
C GLU A 47 -18.87 7.48 22.54
N PHE A 48 -17.80 6.68 22.47
CA PHE A 48 -17.64 5.53 23.34
C PHE A 48 -17.45 6.00 24.80
N GLY A 49 -18.56 6.02 25.54
CA GLY A 49 -18.53 6.06 26.97
C GLY A 49 -17.79 4.81 27.50
N THR A 50 -16.83 5.04 28.38
CA THR A 50 -16.26 3.99 29.21
C THR A 50 -17.31 3.59 30.22
N GLU A 51 -18.17 2.64 29.88
CA GLU A 51 -18.97 1.92 30.87
C GLU A 51 -18.12 0.80 31.45
N ASP A 52 -18.03 0.83 32.76
CA ASP A 52 -17.39 -0.17 33.63
C ASP A 52 -18.23 -1.46 33.51
N VAL A 53 -17.80 -2.40 32.66
CA VAL A 53 -18.50 -3.68 32.44
C VAL A 53 -18.02 -4.64 33.49
N GLY A 54 -18.84 -4.84 34.53
CA GLY A 54 -18.72 -5.95 35.44
C GLY A 54 -18.81 -7.26 34.67
N MET A 55 -17.85 -8.15 34.90
CA MET A 55 -17.81 -9.47 34.28
C MET A 55 -18.88 -10.35 34.94
N ASP A 56 -19.92 -10.68 34.20
CA ASP A 56 -21.00 -11.58 34.61
C ASP A 56 -20.81 -12.97 33.99
N GLU A 57 -21.29 -14.00 34.67
CA GLU A 57 -21.22 -15.43 34.31
C GLU A 57 -21.89 -15.79 32.98
N GLU A 58 -22.62 -14.88 32.31
CA GLU A 58 -23.19 -15.03 30.98
C GLU A 58 -22.15 -15.03 29.86
N GLU A 59 -20.91 -14.52 30.10
CA GLU A 59 -19.86 -14.47 29.07
C GLU A 59 -19.28 -15.86 28.73
N GLU A 60 -19.31 -16.85 29.65
CA GLU A 60 -18.77 -18.20 29.38
C GLU A 60 -19.67 -19.03 28.46
N GLU A 61 -21.00 -18.84 28.48
CA GLU A 61 -21.93 -19.53 27.58
C GLU A 61 -21.86 -19.00 26.16
N ASP A 62 -21.66 -17.68 25.98
CA ASP A 62 -21.49 -17.06 24.67
C ASP A 62 -20.16 -17.47 24.00
N GLU A 63 -19.07 -17.62 24.76
CA GLU A 63 -17.77 -18.08 24.22
C GLU A 63 -17.84 -19.54 23.71
N ALA A 64 -18.61 -20.41 24.35
CA ALA A 64 -18.78 -21.80 23.93
C ALA A 64 -19.57 -21.92 22.61
N GLN A 65 -20.59 -21.10 22.42
CA GLN A 65 -21.40 -21.08 21.20
C GLN A 65 -20.62 -20.53 20.00
N ILE A 66 -19.80 -19.48 20.22
CA ILE A 66 -18.88 -18.91 19.22
C ILE A 66 -17.83 -19.95 18.79
N ALA A 67 -17.32 -20.75 19.71
CA ALA A 67 -16.34 -21.78 19.43
C ALA A 67 -16.87 -22.84 18.47
N ASP A 68 -18.11 -23.23 18.62
CA ASP A 68 -18.75 -24.27 17.80
C ASP A 68 -19.00 -23.77 16.34
N GLU A 69 -19.46 -22.54 16.19
CA GLU A 69 -19.65 -21.90 14.87
C GLU A 69 -18.33 -21.69 14.12
N VAL A 70 -17.27 -21.24 14.81
CA VAL A 70 -15.93 -21.03 14.23
C VAL A 70 -15.30 -22.36 13.82
N ALA A 71 -15.42 -23.41 14.63
CA ALA A 71 -14.91 -24.74 14.32
C ALA A 71 -15.63 -25.36 13.12
N GLY A 72 -16.94 -25.18 13.02
CA GLY A 72 -17.76 -25.64 11.89
C GLY A 72 -17.37 -24.93 10.58
N ALA A 73 -17.13 -23.61 10.62
CA ALA A 73 -16.74 -22.83 9.44
C ALA A 73 -15.31 -23.11 8.99
N LEU A 74 -14.38 -23.36 9.92
CA LEU A 74 -13.02 -23.80 9.61
C LEU A 74 -13.01 -25.16 8.92
N ALA A 75 -13.84 -26.10 9.36
CA ALA A 75 -14.01 -27.42 8.74
C ALA A 75 -14.58 -27.33 7.31
N MET A 76 -15.53 -26.41 7.07
CA MET A 76 -16.10 -26.20 5.74
C MET A 76 -15.12 -25.55 4.75
N ARG A 77 -14.28 -24.61 5.17
CA ARG A 77 -13.28 -23.96 4.30
C ARG A 77 -12.14 -24.90 3.91
N THR A 78 -11.73 -25.81 4.78
CA THR A 78 -10.68 -26.80 4.45
C THR A 78 -11.17 -27.89 3.50
N SER A 79 -12.48 -28.13 3.39
CA SER A 79 -13.05 -29.13 2.48
C SER A 79 -13.35 -28.64 1.05
N SER A 80 -13.29 -27.33 0.79
CA SER A 80 -13.61 -26.75 -0.53
C SER A 80 -12.44 -26.66 -1.53
N PHE A 81 -11.26 -27.15 -1.19
CA PHE A 81 -10.08 -27.17 -2.07
C PHE A 81 -9.70 -28.60 -2.51
N VAL A 82 -10.66 -29.34 -3.08
CA VAL A 82 -10.36 -30.57 -3.84
C VAL A 82 -10.78 -30.36 -5.28
N GLU A 83 -9.83 -30.38 -6.19
CA GLU A 83 -10.05 -30.35 -7.64
C GLU A 83 -10.95 -31.51 -8.09
N PRO A 84 -11.86 -31.29 -9.06
CA PRO A 84 -12.67 -32.35 -9.60
C PRO A 84 -11.93 -33.15 -10.67
N THR A 85 -11.33 -34.27 -10.33
CA THR A 85 -10.97 -35.29 -11.32
C THR A 85 -12.01 -36.39 -11.31
N SER A 86 -12.75 -36.47 -12.44
CA SER A 86 -13.49 -37.60 -13.06
C SER A 86 -14.05 -38.72 -12.19
N SER A 87 -15.40 -38.86 -12.30
CA SER A 87 -16.31 -39.92 -11.90
C SER A 87 -15.93 -41.38 -12.21
N PRO A 88 -16.76 -42.41 -11.84
CA PRO A 88 -17.59 -42.57 -10.66
C PRO A 88 -17.43 -43.95 -9.99
N LYS A 89 -17.72 -44.08 -8.73
CA LYS A 89 -18.52 -45.21 -8.17
C LYS A 89 -18.86 -44.93 -6.71
N ALA A 90 -20.11 -44.97 -6.43
CA ALA A 90 -20.70 -44.86 -5.12
C ALA A 90 -20.20 -45.94 -4.17
N THR A 91 -19.68 -45.55 -3.02
CA THR A 91 -19.78 -46.34 -1.80
C THR A 91 -19.89 -45.36 -0.65
N GLN A 92 -21.04 -45.30 -0.03
CA GLN A 92 -21.30 -44.58 1.20
C GLN A 92 -20.39 -45.13 2.30
N ILE A 93 -19.50 -44.29 2.82
CA ILE A 93 -19.00 -44.43 4.18
C ILE A 93 -19.12 -43.05 4.83
N THR A 94 -20.27 -42.78 5.37
CA THR A 94 -20.50 -41.71 6.35
C THR A 94 -19.97 -42.19 7.70
N ALA A 95 -18.70 -41.98 7.95
CA ALA A 95 -18.22 -41.88 9.32
C ALA A 95 -17.93 -40.39 9.57
N VAL A 96 -18.99 -39.64 9.87
CA VAL A 96 -18.84 -38.36 10.56
C VAL A 96 -18.33 -38.72 11.95
N VAL A 97 -17.03 -38.65 12.13
CA VAL A 97 -16.45 -38.58 13.46
C VAL A 97 -16.77 -37.18 13.97
N SER A 98 -17.92 -37.02 14.61
CA SER A 98 -18.20 -35.88 15.45
C SER A 98 -17.20 -35.93 16.61
N LEU A 99 -16.20 -35.05 16.57
CA LEU A 99 -15.37 -34.75 17.72
C LEU A 99 -16.29 -34.26 18.85
N PRO A 100 -16.06 -34.67 20.11
CA PRO A 100 -16.84 -34.18 21.24
C PRO A 100 -16.78 -32.66 21.29
N GLN A 101 -17.93 -32.01 21.34
CA GLN A 101 -18.10 -30.55 21.35
C GLN A 101 -17.39 -29.83 22.54
N ASP A 102 -17.02 -30.56 23.58
CA ASP A 102 -16.49 -30.02 24.83
C ASP A 102 -14.99 -29.64 24.80
N LEU A 103 -14.30 -29.64 23.64
CA LEU A 103 -12.84 -29.45 23.59
C LEU A 103 -12.35 -28.36 22.61
N VAL A 104 -13.21 -27.63 21.94
CA VAL A 104 -12.76 -26.55 21.05
C VAL A 104 -12.70 -25.24 21.82
N ASN A 105 -11.54 -24.94 22.38
CA ASN A 105 -11.26 -23.63 22.95
C ASN A 105 -11.09 -22.61 21.79
N VAL A 106 -11.86 -21.51 21.82
CA VAL A 106 -11.81 -20.42 20.82
C VAL A 106 -10.36 -19.97 20.58
N SER A 107 -9.58 -19.80 21.64
CA SER A 107 -8.19 -19.40 21.54
C SER A 107 -7.31 -20.37 20.74
N SER A 108 -7.52 -21.68 20.92
CA SER A 108 -6.79 -22.70 20.14
C SER A 108 -7.20 -22.68 18.67
N ALA A 109 -8.49 -22.48 18.37
CA ALA A 109 -8.99 -22.36 17.01
C ALA A 109 -8.43 -21.10 16.32
N LEU A 110 -8.35 -19.97 17.01
CA LEU A 110 -7.77 -18.73 16.51
C LEU A 110 -6.28 -18.86 16.23
N CYS A 111 -5.52 -19.52 17.12
CA CYS A 111 -4.10 -19.80 16.89
C CYS A 111 -3.89 -20.71 15.67
N ASP A 112 -4.70 -21.77 15.52
CA ASP A 112 -4.63 -22.65 14.35
C ASP A 112 -4.97 -21.91 13.05
N TYR A 113 -6.00 -21.06 13.07
CA TYR A 113 -6.36 -20.20 11.95
C TYR A 113 -5.25 -19.21 11.60
N PHE A 114 -4.57 -18.63 12.60
CA PHE A 114 -3.44 -17.74 12.37
C PHE A 114 -2.34 -18.42 11.55
N PHE A 115 -1.92 -19.62 11.92
CA PHE A 115 -0.86 -20.36 11.21
C PHE A 115 -1.29 -20.84 9.83
N LYS A 116 -2.55 -21.22 9.65
CA LYS A 116 -3.05 -21.76 8.37
C LYS A 116 -3.39 -20.68 7.36
N GLU A 117 -4.02 -19.59 7.81
CA GLU A 117 -4.61 -18.59 6.93
C GLU A 117 -3.98 -17.21 7.07
N VAL A 118 -3.84 -16.67 8.30
CA VAL A 118 -3.44 -15.28 8.51
C VAL A 118 -2.03 -15.01 8.01
N ILE A 119 -1.05 -15.87 8.29
CA ILE A 119 0.31 -15.68 7.79
C ILE A 119 0.33 -15.66 6.26
N THR A 120 -0.40 -16.58 5.60
CA THR A 120 -0.45 -16.66 4.13
C THR A 120 -1.16 -15.48 3.47
N LEU A 121 -2.04 -14.80 4.22
CA LEU A 121 -2.73 -13.59 3.77
C LEU A 121 -1.88 -12.34 3.93
N TYR A 122 -1.13 -12.30 5.02
CA TYR A 122 -0.40 -11.13 5.47
C TYR A 122 0.98 -11.01 4.82
N CYS A 123 1.62 -12.13 4.49
CA CYS A 123 2.95 -12.18 3.87
C CYS A 123 2.88 -12.37 2.36
N ALA A 124 3.82 -11.76 1.63
CA ALA A 124 3.99 -11.95 0.19
C ALA A 124 4.45 -13.39 -0.18
N TRP A 125 4.95 -14.13 0.79
CA TRP A 125 5.25 -15.55 0.71
C TRP A 125 5.31 -16.16 2.11
N ASP A 126 5.04 -17.45 2.20
CA ASP A 126 5.05 -18.20 3.44
C ASP A 126 5.69 -19.56 3.24
N SER A 127 6.78 -19.79 3.97
CA SER A 127 7.50 -21.07 4.03
C SER A 127 8.25 -21.19 5.35
N ARG A 128 8.94 -22.30 5.55
CA ARG A 128 9.74 -22.56 6.76
C ARG A 128 10.92 -21.61 6.96
N SER A 129 11.33 -20.86 5.94
CA SER A 129 12.37 -19.85 6.03
C SER A 129 11.83 -18.44 6.31
N ASN A 130 10.52 -18.25 6.35
CA ASN A 130 9.93 -16.96 6.71
C ASN A 130 10.15 -16.68 8.20
N ILE A 131 10.92 -15.64 8.50
CA ILE A 131 11.28 -15.26 9.89
C ILE A 131 10.03 -15.01 10.74
N MET A 132 8.99 -14.35 10.19
CA MET A 132 7.74 -14.17 10.93
C MET A 132 7.15 -15.51 11.38
N ARG A 133 7.10 -16.50 10.50
CA ARG A 133 6.62 -17.84 10.84
C ARG A 133 7.51 -18.51 11.88
N VAL A 134 8.83 -18.49 11.66
CA VAL A 134 9.81 -19.13 12.55
C VAL A 134 9.71 -18.56 13.97
N VAL A 135 9.72 -17.24 14.11
CA VAL A 135 9.63 -16.58 15.43
C VAL A 135 8.29 -16.89 16.08
N THR A 136 7.19 -16.81 15.32
CA THR A 136 5.87 -17.10 15.88
C THR A 136 5.76 -18.56 16.32
N GLU A 137 6.15 -19.55 15.46
CA GLU A 137 6.08 -20.99 15.80
C GLU A 137 6.93 -21.36 17.01
N THR A 138 8.08 -20.71 17.21
CA THR A 138 9.00 -21.06 18.30
C THR A 138 8.62 -20.39 19.62
N MET A 139 8.00 -19.21 19.60
CA MET A 139 7.85 -18.35 20.79
C MET A 139 6.41 -18.18 21.28
N TRP A 140 5.38 -18.45 20.46
CA TRP A 140 3.99 -18.12 20.82
C TRP A 140 3.49 -18.76 22.13
N GLN A 141 3.97 -19.97 22.49
CA GLN A 141 3.56 -20.65 23.71
C GLN A 141 4.17 -20.04 24.98
N SER A 142 5.33 -19.39 24.84
CA SER A 142 6.06 -18.76 25.96
C SER A 142 5.91 -17.24 26.01
N SER A 143 5.43 -16.62 24.92
CA SER A 143 5.27 -15.19 24.79
C SER A 143 3.79 -14.78 24.83
N SER A 144 3.34 -14.22 25.95
CA SER A 144 1.97 -13.72 26.07
C SER A 144 1.66 -12.65 25.01
N VAL A 145 2.62 -11.78 24.68
CA VAL A 145 2.41 -10.73 23.67
C VAL A 145 2.14 -11.31 22.29
N LEU A 146 2.88 -12.34 21.85
CA LEU A 146 2.63 -13.00 20.57
C LEU A 146 1.33 -13.79 20.60
N TYR A 147 1.02 -14.47 21.69
CA TYR A 147 -0.21 -15.22 21.85
C TYR A 147 -1.44 -14.34 21.65
N HIS A 148 -1.52 -13.21 22.34
CA HIS A 148 -2.63 -12.25 22.18
C HIS A 148 -2.63 -11.56 20.80
N THR A 149 -1.45 -11.25 20.24
CA THR A 149 -1.34 -10.67 18.90
C THR A 149 -1.92 -11.61 17.84
N MET A 150 -1.58 -12.90 17.88
CA MET A 150 -2.08 -13.90 16.94
C MET A 150 -3.60 -14.04 16.98
N GLN A 151 -4.16 -14.11 18.20
CA GLN A 151 -5.61 -14.20 18.39
C GLN A 151 -6.32 -12.94 17.90
N SER A 152 -5.80 -11.75 18.19
CA SER A 152 -6.33 -10.49 17.70
C SER A 152 -6.39 -10.45 16.15
N MET A 153 -5.32 -10.83 15.49
CA MET A 153 -5.27 -10.87 14.02
C MET A 153 -6.25 -11.90 13.44
N ALA A 154 -6.27 -13.10 14.00
CA ALA A 154 -7.17 -14.16 13.56
C ALA A 154 -8.64 -13.79 13.74
N ALA A 155 -9.00 -13.28 14.92
CA ALA A 155 -10.35 -12.82 15.22
C ALA A 155 -10.78 -11.64 14.31
N ALA A 156 -9.88 -10.69 14.02
CA ALA A 156 -10.15 -9.58 13.12
C ALA A 156 -10.43 -10.06 11.68
N CYS A 157 -9.69 -11.06 11.18
CA CYS A 157 -9.96 -11.65 9.86
C CYS A 157 -11.31 -12.35 9.80
N LEU A 158 -11.69 -13.05 10.86
CA LEU A 158 -12.94 -13.81 10.94
C LEU A 158 -14.16 -12.94 11.26
N ALA A 159 -13.97 -11.72 11.79
CA ALA A 159 -15.04 -10.84 12.24
C ALA A 159 -16.05 -10.43 11.14
N ASN A 160 -15.70 -10.60 9.86
CA ASN A 160 -16.64 -10.39 8.75
C ASN A 160 -17.68 -11.50 8.65
N THR A 161 -17.29 -12.73 8.97
CA THR A 161 -18.15 -13.91 8.93
C THR A 161 -18.85 -14.12 10.28
N PHE A 162 -18.14 -13.83 11.37
CA PHE A 162 -18.58 -13.97 12.76
C PHE A 162 -18.41 -12.64 13.49
N PRO A 163 -19.43 -11.77 13.48
CA PRO A 163 -19.35 -10.41 14.06
C PRO A 163 -18.96 -10.37 15.55
N GLU A 164 -19.25 -11.41 16.31
CA GLU A 164 -18.95 -11.59 17.72
C GLU A 164 -17.43 -11.57 17.97
N LEU A 165 -16.64 -12.13 17.03
CA LEU A 165 -15.18 -12.16 17.12
C LEU A 165 -14.54 -10.76 17.08
N LYS A 166 -15.32 -9.73 16.71
CA LYS A 166 -14.83 -8.35 16.77
C LYS A 166 -14.49 -7.93 18.22
N LYS A 167 -15.32 -8.33 19.18
CA LYS A 167 -15.05 -8.07 20.61
C LYS A 167 -13.76 -8.74 21.05
N ILE A 168 -13.59 -10.02 20.66
CA ILE A 168 -12.37 -10.79 20.95
C ILE A 168 -11.15 -10.15 20.29
N ALA A 169 -11.24 -9.72 19.02
CA ALA A 169 -10.13 -9.05 18.34
C ALA A 169 -9.67 -7.79 19.08
N ILE A 170 -10.61 -6.98 19.59
CA ILE A 170 -10.32 -5.77 20.35
C ILE A 170 -9.71 -6.12 21.72
N LYS A 171 -10.31 -7.06 22.46
CA LYS A 171 -9.81 -7.53 23.77
C LYS A 171 -8.37 -8.02 23.66
N GLU A 172 -8.12 -8.95 22.74
CA GLU A 172 -6.80 -9.53 22.53
C GLU A 172 -5.77 -8.50 22.07
N HIS A 173 -6.18 -7.51 21.25
CA HIS A 173 -5.31 -6.39 20.88
C HIS A 173 -4.90 -5.55 22.10
N MET A 174 -5.84 -5.24 23.00
CA MET A 174 -5.58 -4.47 24.20
C MET A 174 -4.65 -5.22 25.15
N GLU A 175 -4.87 -6.52 25.35
CA GLU A 175 -4.00 -7.38 26.15
C GLU A 175 -2.57 -7.40 25.58
N ALA A 176 -2.41 -7.60 24.27
CA ALA A 176 -1.10 -7.58 23.64
C ALA A 176 -0.37 -6.24 23.83
N VAL A 177 -1.08 -5.11 23.68
CA VAL A 177 -0.52 -3.76 23.90
C VAL A 177 -0.10 -3.57 25.37
N GLN A 178 -0.87 -4.10 26.32
CA GLN A 178 -0.53 -4.05 27.74
C GLN A 178 0.77 -4.82 28.04
N TYR A 179 0.92 -6.04 27.49
CA TYR A 179 2.16 -6.81 27.63
C TYR A 179 3.37 -6.14 26.96
N LEU A 180 3.17 -5.41 25.87
CA LEU A 180 4.23 -4.59 25.26
C LEU A 180 4.70 -3.46 26.14
N GLY A 181 3.80 -2.82 26.92
CA GLY A 181 4.11 -1.70 27.79
C GLY A 181 4.75 -2.10 29.12
N GLY A 182 4.49 -3.32 29.59
CA GLY A 182 4.87 -3.77 30.95
C GLY A 182 6.31 -4.27 31.11
N SER A 183 7.10 -4.37 30.04
CA SER A 183 8.44 -4.99 30.10
C SER A 183 9.54 -4.04 29.60
N SER A 184 10.63 -3.96 30.39
CA SER A 184 11.82 -3.19 30.02
C SER A 184 12.78 -3.93 29.08
N SER A 185 12.68 -5.28 28.96
CA SER A 185 13.52 -6.04 28.03
C SER A 185 12.97 -5.96 26.61
N ILE A 186 13.85 -5.82 25.64
CA ILE A 186 13.51 -5.78 24.21
C ILE A 186 13.94 -7.11 23.62
N ASP A 187 12.95 -7.99 23.44
CA ASP A 187 13.14 -9.32 22.89
C ASP A 187 12.51 -9.38 21.48
N GLU A 188 12.90 -10.35 20.69
CA GLU A 188 12.46 -10.49 19.30
C GLU A 188 10.95 -10.67 19.16
N ASP A 189 10.31 -11.39 20.08
CA ASP A 189 8.86 -11.58 20.14
C ASP A 189 8.10 -10.26 20.29
N LYS A 190 8.62 -9.35 21.13
CA LYS A 190 8.02 -8.01 21.32
C LYS A 190 8.24 -7.10 20.11
N MET A 191 9.38 -7.24 19.43
CA MET A 191 9.62 -6.49 18.20
C MET A 191 8.64 -6.94 17.11
N LEU A 192 8.47 -8.25 16.92
CA LEU A 192 7.50 -8.80 15.98
C LEU A 192 6.06 -8.39 16.34
N ALA A 193 5.66 -8.55 17.60
CA ALA A 193 4.34 -8.15 18.06
C ALA A 193 4.06 -6.65 17.85
N SER A 194 5.05 -5.77 18.11
CA SER A 194 4.91 -4.32 17.88
C SER A 194 4.63 -4.00 16.42
N PHE A 195 5.33 -4.67 15.50
CA PHE A 195 5.12 -4.52 14.07
C PHE A 195 3.73 -5.04 13.68
N LEU A 196 3.38 -6.26 14.08
CA LEU A 196 2.10 -6.87 13.70
C LEU A 196 0.89 -6.09 14.22
N LEU A 197 0.88 -5.72 15.51
CA LEU A 197 -0.22 -4.96 16.13
C LEU A 197 -0.41 -3.59 15.47
N GLY A 198 0.69 -2.86 15.26
CA GLY A 198 0.61 -1.55 14.64
C GLY A 198 0.17 -1.62 13.18
N HIS A 199 0.75 -2.52 12.39
CA HIS A 199 0.42 -2.68 10.99
C HIS A 199 -1.01 -3.19 10.76
N THR A 200 -1.54 -4.01 11.69
CA THR A 200 -2.90 -4.54 11.61
C THR A 200 -3.93 -3.75 12.44
N ALA A 201 -3.57 -2.66 13.08
CA ALA A 201 -4.51 -1.78 13.78
C ALA A 201 -5.68 -1.33 12.90
N SER A 202 -5.44 -1.13 11.61
CA SER A 202 -6.45 -0.82 10.60
C SER A 202 -7.43 -1.96 10.32
N TRP A 203 -7.16 -3.19 10.76
CA TRP A 203 -8.09 -4.32 10.66
C TRP A 203 -9.23 -4.20 11.68
N ILE A 204 -8.94 -3.65 12.84
CA ILE A 204 -9.89 -3.42 13.93
C ILE A 204 -10.62 -2.09 13.73
N ASN A 205 -9.85 -1.01 13.54
CA ASN A 205 -10.36 0.32 13.22
C ASN A 205 -9.73 0.80 11.90
N PRO A 206 -10.45 0.77 10.78
CA PRO A 206 -9.90 1.07 9.46
C PRO A 206 -9.22 2.43 9.33
N ASN A 207 -9.67 3.45 10.10
CA ASN A 207 -9.08 4.78 10.09
C ASN A 207 -7.87 4.93 11.01
N ASN A 208 -7.48 3.88 11.72
CA ASN A 208 -6.30 3.90 12.59
C ASN A 208 -5.05 3.62 11.76
N LEU A 209 -4.26 4.65 11.50
CA LEU A 209 -2.96 4.56 10.81
C LEU A 209 -1.84 4.07 11.74
N ALA A 210 -2.08 3.98 13.05
CA ALA A 210 -1.13 3.52 14.05
C ALA A 210 0.24 4.24 14.01
N THR A 211 0.22 5.55 13.79
CA THR A 211 1.45 6.36 13.71
C THR A 211 2.26 6.33 15.00
N ASP A 212 1.60 6.38 16.16
CA ASP A 212 2.27 6.31 17.46
C ASP A 212 2.89 4.92 17.69
N SER A 213 2.21 3.86 17.22
CA SER A 213 2.75 2.48 17.26
C SER A 213 3.97 2.33 16.37
N TYR A 214 3.97 2.97 15.18
CA TYR A 214 5.13 3.00 14.29
C TYR A 214 6.32 3.69 14.97
N GLU A 215 6.10 4.86 15.62
CA GLU A 215 7.13 5.56 16.34
C GLU A 215 7.70 4.73 17.52
N ALA A 216 6.83 4.09 18.27
CA ALA A 216 7.23 3.22 19.38
C ALA A 216 8.03 2.00 18.88
N ALA A 217 7.63 1.40 17.75
CA ALA A 217 8.36 0.29 17.15
C ALA A 217 9.75 0.71 16.64
N LEU A 218 9.90 1.92 16.07
CA LEU A 218 11.21 2.45 15.68
C LEU A 218 12.14 2.61 16.88
N VAL A 219 11.65 3.23 17.97
CA VAL A 219 12.43 3.39 19.19
C VAL A 219 12.86 2.03 19.75
N ARG A 220 11.95 1.04 19.73
CA ARG A 220 12.25 -0.31 20.17
C ARG A 220 13.31 -0.99 19.29
N LEU A 221 13.23 -0.83 17.97
CA LEU A 221 14.23 -1.36 17.04
C LEU A 221 15.61 -0.76 17.27
N ASP A 222 15.70 0.56 17.49
CA ASP A 222 16.95 1.24 17.78
C ASP A 222 17.58 0.77 19.10
N SER A 223 16.76 0.64 20.14
CA SER A 223 17.23 0.14 21.43
C SER A 223 17.71 -1.31 21.32
N TRP A 224 16.96 -2.16 20.60
CA TRP A 224 17.39 -3.54 20.35
C TRP A 224 18.69 -3.62 19.56
N ALA A 225 18.86 -2.78 18.55
CA ALA A 225 20.10 -2.69 17.78
C ALA A 225 21.32 -2.24 18.62
N ALA A 226 21.08 -1.42 19.65
CA ALA A 226 22.13 -0.94 20.55
C ALA A 226 22.52 -1.94 21.64
N GLU A 227 21.57 -2.74 22.13
CA GLU A 227 21.75 -3.63 23.28
C GLU A 227 22.07 -5.07 22.89
N SER A 228 21.60 -5.53 21.72
CA SER A 228 21.76 -6.91 21.26
C SER A 228 23.17 -7.16 20.73
N THR A 229 23.73 -8.30 21.09
CA THR A 229 24.94 -8.86 20.47
C THR A 229 24.62 -9.71 19.23
N ASP A 230 23.36 -10.15 19.09
CA ASP A 230 22.86 -10.91 17.95
C ASP A 230 22.06 -9.97 17.03
N HIS A 231 22.60 -9.72 15.87
CA HIS A 231 22.01 -8.86 14.84
C HIS A 231 21.42 -9.66 13.66
N THR A 232 21.26 -10.96 13.80
CA THR A 232 20.87 -11.88 12.71
C THR A 232 19.58 -11.43 12.03
N ASN A 233 18.54 -11.09 12.81
CA ASN A 233 17.23 -10.71 12.29
C ASN A 233 17.00 -9.18 12.23
N LEU A 234 17.97 -8.36 12.66
CA LEU A 234 17.82 -6.91 12.68
C LEU A 234 17.54 -6.32 11.29
N HIS A 235 18.14 -6.90 10.25
CA HIS A 235 17.92 -6.48 8.87
C HIS A 235 16.46 -6.71 8.44
N PHE A 236 15.89 -7.86 8.83
CA PHE A 236 14.49 -8.20 8.57
C PHE A 236 13.53 -7.15 9.17
N TYR A 237 13.68 -6.84 10.46
CA TYR A 237 12.81 -5.85 11.09
C TYR A 237 13.03 -4.43 10.54
N GLY A 238 14.27 -4.08 10.21
CA GLY A 238 14.56 -2.80 9.56
C GLY A 238 13.88 -2.65 8.20
N GLU A 239 13.79 -3.72 7.42
CA GLU A 239 13.09 -3.72 6.14
C GLU A 239 11.56 -3.72 6.30
N ALA A 240 11.04 -4.45 7.30
CA ALA A 240 9.62 -4.38 7.66
C ALA A 240 9.19 -2.96 8.05
N MET A 241 10.03 -2.24 8.81
CA MET A 241 9.77 -0.85 9.18
C MET A 241 9.87 0.12 7.99
N ASP A 242 10.78 -0.11 7.03
CA ASP A 242 10.84 0.65 5.77
C ASP A 242 9.53 0.46 4.96
N TYR A 243 9.01 -0.76 4.91
CA TYR A 243 7.74 -1.05 4.23
C TYR A 243 6.55 -0.35 4.93
N TRP A 244 6.49 -0.40 6.25
CA TRP A 244 5.45 0.32 6.99
C TRP A 244 5.53 1.83 6.78
N ALA A 245 6.73 2.41 6.77
CA ALA A 245 6.95 3.82 6.43
C ALA A 245 6.40 4.16 5.04
N MET A 246 6.63 3.29 4.04
CA MET A 246 6.13 3.47 2.68
C MET A 246 4.59 3.53 2.64
N LEU A 247 3.90 2.71 3.42
CA LEU A 247 2.43 2.72 3.47
C LEU A 247 1.88 3.98 4.17
N LEU A 248 2.65 4.58 5.06
CA LEU A 248 2.27 5.80 5.80
C LEU A 248 2.58 7.10 5.06
N CYS A 249 3.63 7.11 4.23
CA CYS A 249 4.25 8.34 3.73
C CYS A 249 3.36 9.26 2.89
N PHE A 250 2.28 8.73 2.29
CA PHE A 250 1.31 9.51 1.53
C PHE A 250 0.15 10.05 2.39
N LEU A 251 -0.01 9.56 3.63
CA LEU A 251 -1.20 9.76 4.45
C LEU A 251 -0.95 10.56 5.72
N THR A 252 0.30 10.63 6.19
CA THR A 252 0.62 11.24 7.48
C THR A 252 1.64 12.36 7.41
N GLU A 253 1.69 13.16 8.48
CA GLU A 253 2.53 14.34 8.60
C GLU A 253 3.99 14.07 8.99
N THR A 254 4.73 15.16 8.98
CA THR A 254 6.14 15.47 9.19
C THR A 254 6.91 14.76 10.32
N LYS A 255 6.25 14.15 11.30
CA LYS A 255 6.97 13.39 12.34
C LYS A 255 7.69 12.17 11.76
N LEU A 256 7.05 11.56 10.76
CA LEU A 256 7.60 10.43 10.01
C LEU A 256 8.88 10.84 9.25
N ASP A 257 8.85 11.98 8.56
CA ASP A 257 10.00 12.50 7.78
C ASP A 257 11.26 12.68 8.64
N ARG A 258 11.13 13.34 9.79
CA ARG A 258 12.27 13.60 10.69
C ARG A 258 12.85 12.31 11.30
N LYS A 259 12.00 11.37 11.68
CA LYS A 259 12.43 10.12 12.31
C LYS A 259 12.96 9.14 11.26
N TYR A 260 12.26 8.98 10.15
CA TYR A 260 12.69 8.15 9.04
C TYR A 260 14.05 8.56 8.50
N SER A 261 14.30 9.87 8.30
CA SER A 261 15.58 10.39 7.82
C SER A 261 16.73 10.18 8.83
N ARG A 262 16.44 10.23 10.15
CA ARG A 262 17.45 10.00 11.20
C ARG A 262 17.79 8.52 11.37
N HIS A 263 16.80 7.65 11.24
CA HIS A 263 16.90 6.22 11.47
C HIS A 263 17.16 5.42 10.20
N ARG A 264 17.44 6.10 9.09
CA ARG A 264 17.90 5.45 7.86
C ARG A 264 19.26 4.81 8.13
N PRO A 265 19.30 3.53 8.58
CA PRO A 265 20.58 2.93 8.91
C PRO A 265 21.42 2.91 7.64
N ALA A 266 22.65 3.33 7.78
CA ALA A 266 23.70 3.12 6.78
C ALA A 266 24.05 1.62 6.66
N PHE A 267 23.10 0.71 6.88
CA PHE A 267 23.24 -0.73 6.68
C PHE A 267 23.25 -1.13 5.19
N ALA A 268 23.65 -0.21 4.32
CA ALA A 268 24.18 -0.58 3.04
C ALA A 268 25.65 -1.02 3.26
N GLY A 269 25.82 -2.19 3.86
CA GLY A 269 27.04 -2.95 3.61
C GLY A 269 27.19 -3.11 2.09
N PRO A 270 28.41 -3.28 1.57
CA PRO A 270 28.60 -3.50 0.15
C PRO A 270 27.64 -4.63 -0.29
N VAL A 271 26.78 -4.34 -1.27
CA VAL A 271 25.89 -5.33 -1.87
C VAL A 271 26.81 -6.43 -2.38
N ASP A 272 26.80 -7.57 -1.71
CA ASP A 272 27.51 -8.75 -2.17
C ASP A 272 26.80 -9.25 -3.42
N THR A 273 27.27 -8.81 -4.57
CA THR A 273 26.72 -9.14 -5.89
C THR A 273 26.79 -10.63 -6.21
N THR A 274 27.42 -11.44 -5.34
CA THR A 274 27.53 -12.90 -5.49
C THR A 274 26.37 -13.65 -4.82
N LYS A 275 25.61 -13.00 -3.92
CA LYS A 275 24.45 -13.59 -3.26
C LYS A 275 23.17 -13.31 -4.04
N GLN A 276 22.32 -14.34 -4.14
CA GLN A 276 20.97 -14.17 -4.64
C GLN A 276 20.18 -13.24 -3.71
N ILE A 277 19.22 -12.51 -4.28
CA ILE A 277 18.31 -11.64 -3.56
C ILE A 277 17.28 -12.52 -2.85
N GLU A 278 17.25 -12.48 -1.53
CA GLU A 278 16.21 -13.12 -0.74
C GLU A 278 14.99 -12.21 -0.65
N PRO A 279 13.81 -12.64 -1.18
CA PRO A 279 12.60 -11.84 -1.06
C PRO A 279 12.21 -11.65 0.40
N HIS A 280 11.89 -10.42 0.78
CA HIS A 280 11.36 -10.12 2.11
C HIS A 280 9.84 -10.36 2.14
N PRO A 281 9.28 -11.03 3.18
CA PRO A 281 7.86 -11.41 3.20
C PRO A 281 6.89 -10.21 3.24
N PHE A 282 7.34 -9.02 3.60
CA PHE A 282 6.48 -7.82 3.64
C PHE A 282 6.75 -6.81 2.53
N SER A 283 7.97 -6.71 2.01
CA SER A 283 8.37 -5.67 1.05
C SER A 283 8.68 -6.20 -0.36
N GLY A 284 8.84 -7.52 -0.52
CA GLY A 284 9.24 -8.13 -1.79
C GLY A 284 10.76 -8.17 -1.97
N ILE A 285 11.25 -7.82 -3.16
CA ILE A 285 12.67 -8.03 -3.54
C ILE A 285 13.55 -6.78 -3.45
N SER A 286 12.98 -5.61 -3.25
CA SER A 286 13.76 -4.37 -3.32
C SER A 286 13.46 -3.40 -2.18
N ARG A 287 14.21 -3.55 -1.09
CA ARG A 287 14.26 -2.54 -0.03
C ARG A 287 14.60 -1.14 -0.57
N GLN A 288 15.48 -1.06 -1.59
CA GLN A 288 15.83 0.21 -2.22
C GLN A 288 14.62 0.87 -2.87
N MET A 289 13.77 0.11 -3.58
CA MET A 289 12.57 0.63 -4.22
C MET A 289 11.56 1.12 -3.19
N VAL A 290 11.33 0.34 -2.12
CA VAL A 290 10.47 0.73 -1.00
C VAL A 290 10.93 2.09 -0.40
N ARG A 291 12.23 2.27 -0.21
CA ARG A 291 12.79 3.54 0.29
C ARG A 291 12.63 4.70 -0.69
N ILE A 292 12.80 4.47 -2.00
CA ILE A 292 12.59 5.52 -3.00
C ILE A 292 11.10 5.92 -3.03
N LEU A 293 10.19 4.95 -2.90
CA LEU A 293 8.75 5.24 -2.78
C LEU A 293 8.41 6.00 -1.50
N THR A 294 9.05 5.67 -0.38
CA THR A 294 8.90 6.43 0.86
C THR A 294 9.36 7.88 0.67
N ASP A 295 10.54 8.09 0.09
CA ASP A 295 11.03 9.44 -0.23
C ASP A 295 10.03 10.19 -1.14
N THR A 296 9.47 9.49 -2.15
CA THR A 296 8.44 10.04 -3.05
C THR A 296 7.19 10.48 -2.30
N GLY A 297 6.64 9.60 -1.46
CA GLY A 297 5.40 9.87 -0.71
C GLY A 297 5.57 11.01 0.28
N LEU A 298 6.66 11.03 1.05
CA LEU A 298 6.98 12.12 1.96
C LEU A 298 7.11 13.47 1.25
N LEU A 299 7.76 13.49 0.08
CA LEU A 299 7.90 14.70 -0.73
C LEU A 299 6.53 15.16 -1.25
N VAL A 300 5.73 14.25 -1.83
CA VAL A 300 4.40 14.54 -2.35
C VAL A 300 3.49 15.06 -1.24
N PHE A 301 3.46 14.38 -0.10
CA PHE A 301 2.64 14.79 1.04
C PHE A 301 3.04 16.18 1.55
N ARG A 302 4.33 16.43 1.78
CA ARG A 302 4.88 17.68 2.28
C ARG A 302 4.60 18.84 1.32
N PHE A 303 4.80 18.64 0.02
CA PHE A 303 4.53 19.64 -1.02
C PHE A 303 3.03 19.99 -1.07
N ARG A 304 2.16 18.98 -1.11
CA ARG A 304 0.71 19.19 -1.18
C ARG A 304 0.13 19.81 0.07
N ASN A 305 0.59 19.36 1.24
CA ASN A 305 0.16 19.91 2.52
C ASN A 305 0.57 21.39 2.64
N ARG A 306 1.76 21.75 2.19
CA ARG A 306 2.19 23.17 2.16
C ARG A 306 1.30 24.00 1.26
N LEU A 307 1.02 23.56 0.04
CA LEU A 307 0.16 24.28 -0.91
C LEU A 307 -1.26 24.44 -0.38
N SER A 308 -1.85 23.41 0.19
CA SER A 308 -3.21 23.44 0.72
C SER A 308 -3.37 24.39 1.92
N ASN A 309 -2.31 24.59 2.70
CA ASN A 309 -2.32 25.45 3.89
C ASN A 309 -1.80 26.87 3.62
N THR A 310 -1.41 27.20 2.38
CA THR A 310 -0.85 28.49 2.01
C THR A 310 -1.93 29.37 1.39
N GLN A 311 -2.32 30.46 2.06
CA GLN A 311 -3.26 31.44 1.50
C GLN A 311 -2.54 32.44 0.60
N PHE A 312 -1.32 32.86 0.96
CA PHE A 312 -0.50 33.80 0.21
C PHE A 312 0.93 33.25 0.13
N LEU A 313 1.51 33.24 -1.06
CA LEU A 313 2.89 32.80 -1.27
C LEU A 313 3.88 33.84 -0.74
N SER A 314 4.72 33.43 0.20
CA SER A 314 5.88 34.18 0.65
C SER A 314 7.14 33.75 -0.11
N GLU A 315 8.22 34.55 -0.01
CA GLU A 315 9.53 34.17 -0.55
C GLU A 315 10.01 32.81 -0.02
N LYS A 316 9.78 32.55 1.29
CA LYS A 316 10.10 31.25 1.91
C LYS A 316 9.29 30.08 1.32
N ASP A 317 8.05 30.34 0.89
CA ASP A 317 7.26 29.30 0.21
C ASP A 317 7.79 29.02 -1.18
N LEU A 318 8.21 30.05 -1.92
CA LEU A 318 8.83 29.87 -3.23
C LEU A 318 10.16 29.11 -3.14
N ASP A 319 10.99 29.39 -2.16
CA ASP A 319 12.23 28.64 -1.93
C ASP A 319 11.93 27.18 -1.56
N PHE A 320 10.96 26.94 -0.67
CA PHE A 320 10.50 25.59 -0.35
C PHE A 320 10.00 24.82 -1.57
N LEU A 321 9.20 25.44 -2.44
CA LEU A 321 8.71 24.80 -3.68
C LEU A 321 9.86 24.46 -4.63
N ARG A 322 10.85 25.36 -4.77
CA ARG A 322 12.08 25.09 -5.57
C ARG A 322 12.88 23.91 -5.03
N ASP A 323 13.01 23.82 -3.70
CA ASP A 323 13.71 22.71 -3.05
C ASP A 323 12.97 21.40 -3.29
N CYS A 324 11.64 21.39 -3.19
CA CYS A 324 10.83 20.22 -3.52
C CYS A 324 11.01 19.77 -4.97
N ILE A 325 11.05 20.69 -5.94
CA ILE A 325 11.28 20.36 -7.36
C ILE A 325 12.69 19.76 -7.56
N ARG A 326 13.71 20.30 -6.88
CA ARG A 326 15.08 19.74 -6.95
C ARG A 326 15.15 18.34 -6.36
N GLU A 327 14.48 18.13 -5.23
CA GLU A 327 14.37 16.81 -4.61
C GLU A 327 13.62 15.82 -5.51
N ALA A 328 12.48 16.24 -6.12
CA ALA A 328 11.73 15.46 -7.07
C ALA A 328 12.57 14.99 -8.26
N ARG A 329 13.40 15.89 -8.85
CA ARG A 329 14.35 15.53 -9.91
C ARG A 329 15.39 14.49 -9.44
N SER A 330 15.82 14.58 -8.18
CA SER A 330 16.77 13.62 -7.62
C SER A 330 16.13 12.24 -7.46
N ILE A 331 14.88 12.18 -6.95
CA ILE A 331 14.14 10.92 -6.79
C ILE A 331 13.80 10.32 -8.17
N GLU A 332 13.36 11.14 -9.11
CA GLU A 332 13.08 10.71 -10.49
C GLU A 332 14.30 10.04 -11.13
N ARG A 333 15.49 10.66 -11.03
CA ARG A 333 16.71 10.06 -11.56
C ARG A 333 17.02 8.70 -10.93
N ARG A 334 16.75 8.53 -9.62
CA ARG A 334 16.90 7.23 -8.95
C ARG A 334 15.93 6.20 -9.48
N LEU A 335 14.64 6.57 -9.69
CA LEU A 335 13.62 5.69 -10.26
C LEU A 335 13.93 5.28 -11.71
N VAL A 336 14.39 6.24 -12.54
CA VAL A 336 14.75 5.98 -13.95
C VAL A 336 16.01 5.13 -14.05
N ALA A 337 17.01 5.37 -13.21
CA ALA A 337 18.25 4.60 -13.18
C ALA A 337 18.09 3.19 -12.56
N TYR A 338 16.99 2.94 -11.87
CA TYR A 338 16.74 1.64 -11.26
C TYR A 338 16.46 0.59 -12.35
N SER A 339 17.14 -0.55 -12.23
CA SER A 339 16.93 -1.70 -13.09
C SER A 339 16.45 -2.88 -12.22
N PRO A 340 15.27 -3.44 -12.49
CA PRO A 340 14.80 -4.63 -11.78
C PRO A 340 15.80 -5.78 -11.91
N PRO A 341 15.95 -6.63 -10.88
CA PRO A 341 16.79 -7.81 -10.94
C PRO A 341 16.22 -8.83 -11.94
N LYS A 342 17.07 -9.74 -12.39
CA LYS A 342 16.61 -10.85 -13.22
C LYS A 342 15.99 -11.96 -12.35
N PRO A 343 15.07 -12.77 -12.89
CA PRO A 343 14.49 -13.91 -12.14
C PRO A 343 15.56 -14.84 -11.55
N THR A 344 16.67 -15.04 -12.27
CA THR A 344 17.81 -15.89 -11.84
C THR A 344 18.57 -15.34 -10.64
N ASP A 345 18.45 -14.05 -10.37
CA ASP A 345 19.16 -13.37 -9.29
C ASP A 345 18.36 -13.42 -7.97
N ILE A 346 17.12 -13.93 -8.03
CA ILE A 346 16.19 -14.02 -6.90
C ILE A 346 16.19 -15.47 -6.41
N SER A 347 16.36 -15.64 -5.08
CA SER A 347 16.28 -16.95 -4.46
C SER A 347 14.83 -17.47 -4.41
N ASP A 348 14.69 -18.79 -4.54
CA ASP A 348 13.39 -19.44 -4.37
C ASP A 348 12.96 -19.37 -2.90
N THR A 349 11.75 -18.84 -2.67
CA THR A 349 11.15 -18.74 -1.33
C THR A 349 10.64 -20.07 -0.80
N GLY A 350 10.60 -21.12 -1.62
CA GLY A 350 9.96 -22.39 -1.31
C GLY A 350 8.41 -22.31 -1.31
N ASN A 351 7.85 -21.18 -1.74
CA ASN A 351 6.40 -20.98 -1.89
C ASN A 351 6.02 -20.95 -3.37
N GLY A 352 5.43 -22.04 -3.88
CA GLY A 352 5.04 -22.16 -5.29
C GLY A 352 4.00 -21.12 -5.76
N LYS A 353 3.38 -20.34 -4.84
CA LYS A 353 2.46 -19.25 -5.17
C LYS A 353 3.14 -17.87 -5.25
N ALA A 354 4.45 -17.78 -4.97
CA ALA A 354 5.22 -16.54 -5.00
C ALA A 354 6.51 -16.76 -5.79
N THR A 355 6.40 -16.73 -7.13
CA THR A 355 7.56 -16.93 -8.02
C THR A 355 8.40 -15.67 -8.15
N PRO A 356 9.68 -15.76 -8.54
CA PRO A 356 10.54 -14.61 -8.82
C PRO A 356 9.92 -13.59 -9.78
N GLU A 357 9.20 -14.07 -10.81
CA GLU A 357 8.54 -13.21 -11.80
C GLU A 357 7.45 -12.34 -11.15
N HIS A 358 6.67 -12.89 -10.19
CA HIS A 358 5.65 -12.12 -9.48
C HIS A 358 6.27 -10.95 -8.71
N PHE A 359 7.42 -11.16 -8.06
CA PHE A 359 8.13 -10.09 -7.36
C PHE A 359 8.68 -9.03 -8.32
N ILE A 360 9.18 -9.42 -9.49
CA ILE A 360 9.67 -8.47 -10.50
C ILE A 360 8.52 -7.59 -11.01
N HIS A 361 7.34 -8.16 -11.26
CA HIS A 361 6.16 -7.39 -11.66
C HIS A 361 5.72 -6.40 -10.57
N ILE A 362 5.77 -6.79 -9.29
CA ILE A 362 5.50 -5.88 -8.17
C ILE A 362 6.54 -4.76 -8.11
N ASP A 363 7.82 -5.08 -8.25
CA ASP A 363 8.92 -4.12 -8.19
C ASP A 363 8.84 -3.08 -9.33
N GLU A 364 8.55 -3.53 -10.55
CA GLU A 364 8.31 -2.65 -11.69
C GLU A 364 7.05 -1.79 -11.50
N ALA A 365 5.97 -2.36 -10.94
CA ALA A 365 4.77 -1.61 -10.61
C ALA A 365 5.05 -0.55 -9.53
N TYR A 366 5.87 -0.83 -8.52
CA TYR A 366 6.34 0.17 -7.55
C TYR A 366 7.12 1.29 -8.22
N ARG A 367 8.07 0.95 -9.12
CA ARG A 367 8.84 1.93 -9.89
C ARG A 367 7.95 2.86 -10.70
N CYS A 368 7.02 2.29 -11.46
CA CYS A 368 6.06 3.05 -12.25
C CYS A 368 5.14 3.92 -11.37
N THR A 369 4.74 3.42 -10.19
CA THR A 369 3.92 4.18 -9.23
C THR A 369 4.67 5.39 -8.69
N GLY A 370 5.95 5.25 -8.33
CA GLY A 370 6.79 6.37 -7.90
C GLY A 370 6.89 7.46 -8.97
N LEU A 371 7.13 7.08 -10.22
CA LEU A 371 7.15 8.01 -11.35
C LEU A 371 5.79 8.67 -11.56
N LEU A 372 4.69 7.90 -11.49
CA LEU A 372 3.33 8.42 -11.65
C LEU A 372 3.03 9.51 -10.62
N GLN A 373 3.35 9.28 -9.35
CA GLN A 373 3.12 10.25 -8.28
C GLN A 373 3.97 11.51 -8.48
N LEU A 374 5.24 11.38 -8.89
CA LEU A 374 6.11 12.52 -9.17
C LEU A 374 5.60 13.36 -10.34
N TYR A 375 5.32 12.75 -11.48
CA TYR A 375 4.87 13.48 -12.67
C TYR A 375 3.48 14.09 -12.52
N ARG A 376 2.63 13.49 -11.68
CA ARG A 376 1.32 14.05 -11.34
C ARG A 376 1.44 15.33 -10.52
N ILE A 377 2.37 15.40 -9.59
CA ILE A 377 2.53 16.51 -8.63
C ILE A 377 3.54 17.56 -9.12
N PHE A 378 4.55 17.14 -9.87
CA PHE A 378 5.61 18.00 -10.40
C PHE A 378 5.62 17.95 -11.94
N PRO A 379 4.71 18.69 -12.60
CA PRO A 379 4.57 18.65 -14.06
C PRO A 379 5.85 19.06 -14.80
N ASP A 380 6.69 19.93 -14.20
CA ASP A 380 7.96 20.35 -14.77
C ASP A 380 8.89 19.17 -15.11
N LEU A 381 8.85 18.10 -14.30
CA LEU A 381 9.65 16.90 -14.56
C LEU A 381 9.18 16.18 -15.82
N LEU A 382 7.85 16.13 -16.02
CA LEU A 382 7.27 15.53 -17.21
C LEU A 382 7.54 16.38 -18.44
N ASP A 383 7.48 17.71 -18.34
CA ASP A 383 7.79 18.62 -19.43
C ASP A 383 9.24 18.46 -19.92
N GLU A 384 10.19 18.25 -19.01
CA GLU A 384 11.59 17.99 -19.33
C GLU A 384 11.81 16.66 -20.05
N ARG A 385 10.92 15.69 -19.87
CA ARG A 385 11.04 14.33 -20.42
C ARG A 385 10.00 14.00 -21.48
N TYR A 386 9.07 14.91 -21.74
CA TYR A 386 7.99 14.68 -22.67
C TYR A 386 8.54 14.39 -24.07
N ASN A 387 8.21 13.23 -24.57
CA ASN A 387 8.45 12.82 -25.93
C ASN A 387 7.09 12.66 -26.63
N THR A 388 7.03 13.01 -27.91
CA THR A 388 5.87 12.65 -28.71
C THR A 388 5.71 11.12 -28.68
N TRP A 389 4.46 10.65 -28.51
CA TRP A 389 4.11 9.25 -28.28
C TRP A 389 4.46 8.27 -29.40
N GLU A 390 5.22 8.70 -30.39
CA GLU A 390 5.73 7.86 -31.47
C GLU A 390 6.79 6.86 -31.01
N ASN A 391 7.40 7.09 -29.85
CA ASN A 391 8.31 6.14 -29.19
C ASN A 391 7.66 5.60 -27.92
N ASP A 392 7.38 4.32 -27.88
CA ASP A 392 6.83 3.60 -26.72
C ASP A 392 7.78 3.50 -25.51
N ASP A 393 8.94 4.13 -25.59
CA ASP A 393 9.95 4.06 -24.54
C ASP A 393 9.72 5.15 -23.47
N LEU A 394 8.93 4.81 -22.46
CA LEU A 394 8.60 5.68 -21.32
C LEU A 394 9.81 6.07 -20.46
N PHE A 395 10.93 5.37 -20.60
CA PHE A 395 12.07 5.49 -19.71
C PHE A 395 13.33 6.10 -20.36
N HIS A 396 13.34 6.27 -21.69
CA HIS A 396 14.46 6.90 -22.40
C HIS A 396 14.09 8.32 -22.83
N PRO A 397 14.43 9.33 -22.03
CA PRO A 397 14.03 10.70 -22.29
C PRO A 397 14.77 11.26 -23.50
N GLN A 398 14.03 11.86 -24.43
CA GLN A 398 14.56 12.77 -25.41
C GLN A 398 14.21 14.22 -24.99
N PRO A 399 15.00 15.21 -25.40
CA PRO A 399 14.67 16.59 -25.06
C PRO A 399 13.31 16.98 -25.63
N PRO A 400 12.46 17.67 -24.84
CA PRO A 400 11.13 18.04 -25.29
C PRO A 400 11.20 19.01 -26.47
N ILE A 401 10.39 18.74 -27.51
CA ILE A 401 10.28 19.60 -28.67
C ILE A 401 9.38 20.80 -28.37
N LYS A 402 8.38 20.60 -27.50
CA LYS A 402 7.45 21.63 -27.03
C LYS A 402 6.95 21.30 -25.62
N THR A 403 6.52 22.29 -24.87
CA THR A 403 5.81 22.07 -23.61
C THR A 403 4.46 21.41 -23.89
N PRO A 404 4.17 20.24 -23.31
CA PRO A 404 2.92 19.54 -23.56
C PRO A 404 1.72 20.28 -22.96
N SER A 405 0.56 20.17 -23.61
CA SER A 405 -0.71 20.65 -23.05
C SER A 405 -1.14 19.82 -21.83
N LYS A 406 -2.15 20.30 -21.10
CA LYS A 406 -2.72 19.56 -19.96
C LYS A 406 -3.29 18.20 -20.43
N GLU A 407 -3.93 18.18 -21.58
CA GLU A 407 -4.52 16.99 -22.20
C GLU A 407 -3.42 15.97 -22.57
N GLU A 408 -2.34 16.42 -23.21
CA GLU A 408 -1.19 15.59 -23.55
C GLU A 408 -0.55 15.00 -22.30
N ARG A 409 -0.39 15.77 -21.21
CA ARG A 409 0.10 15.25 -19.91
C ARG A 409 -0.84 14.20 -19.33
N ASN A 410 -2.16 14.44 -19.37
CA ASN A 410 -3.15 13.47 -18.87
C ASN A 410 -3.11 12.15 -19.66
N VAL A 411 -2.94 12.21 -20.97
CA VAL A 411 -2.77 11.02 -21.82
C VAL A 411 -1.50 10.25 -21.41
N TRP A 412 -0.42 10.96 -21.14
CA TRP A 412 0.84 10.35 -20.73
C TRP A 412 0.72 9.67 -19.35
N LEU A 413 0.13 10.37 -18.35
CA LEU A 413 -0.11 9.82 -17.02
C LEU A 413 -1.05 8.60 -17.07
N LYS A 414 -2.09 8.66 -17.94
CA LYS A 414 -3.00 7.52 -18.18
C LYS A 414 -2.23 6.30 -18.71
N LYS A 415 -1.32 6.47 -19.68
CA LYS A 415 -0.49 5.37 -20.19
C LYS A 415 0.39 4.77 -19.09
N LEU A 416 0.99 5.59 -18.23
CA LEU A 416 1.80 5.10 -17.13
C LEU A 416 0.96 4.34 -16.09
N ALA A 417 -0.26 4.82 -15.79
CA ALA A 417 -1.22 4.11 -14.94
C ALA A 417 -1.65 2.75 -15.56
N LEU A 418 -1.92 2.72 -16.86
CA LEU A 418 -2.22 1.47 -17.57
C LEU A 418 -1.04 0.49 -17.56
N ARG A 419 0.20 0.99 -17.58
CA ARG A 419 1.41 0.16 -17.43
C ARG A 419 1.44 -0.51 -16.05
N ILE A 420 1.17 0.22 -14.96
CA ILE A 420 1.07 -0.35 -13.61
C ILE A 420 0.02 -1.46 -13.58
N VAL A 421 -1.17 -1.22 -14.13
CA VAL A 421 -2.24 -2.23 -14.20
C VAL A 421 -1.81 -3.44 -15.03
N SER A 422 -1.08 -3.23 -16.13
CA SER A 422 -0.56 -4.31 -16.97
C SER A 422 0.43 -5.20 -16.22
N GLU A 423 1.34 -4.62 -15.43
CA GLU A 423 2.27 -5.39 -14.59
C GLU A 423 1.51 -6.25 -13.57
N ILE A 424 0.52 -5.68 -12.88
CA ILE A 424 -0.27 -6.43 -11.88
C ILE A 424 -1.12 -7.52 -12.54
N ARG A 425 -1.57 -7.35 -13.78
CA ARG A 425 -2.31 -8.38 -14.54
C ARG A 425 -1.49 -9.63 -14.82
N GLN A 426 -0.17 -9.52 -14.92
CA GLN A 426 0.72 -10.68 -15.10
C GLN A 426 0.76 -11.57 -13.85
N ILE A 427 0.31 -11.07 -12.70
CA ILE A 427 0.34 -11.79 -11.44
C ILE A 427 -1.03 -12.49 -11.24
N PRO A 428 -1.07 -13.82 -11.13
CA PRO A 428 -2.31 -14.55 -10.81
C PRO A 428 -2.93 -14.06 -9.49
N PHE A 429 -4.24 -14.15 -9.36
CA PHE A 429 -4.92 -13.76 -8.12
C PHE A 429 -4.48 -14.62 -6.93
N GLU A 430 -4.21 -15.89 -7.16
CA GLU A 430 -3.78 -16.88 -6.18
C GLU A 430 -2.35 -16.63 -5.66
N SER A 431 -1.62 -15.72 -6.30
CA SER A 431 -0.27 -15.36 -5.85
C SER A 431 -0.29 -14.80 -4.43
N SER A 432 0.64 -15.25 -3.60
CA SER A 432 0.81 -14.72 -2.24
C SER A 432 1.24 -13.24 -2.22
N THR A 433 1.82 -12.72 -3.33
CA THR A 433 2.21 -11.29 -3.44
C THR A 433 1.01 -10.33 -3.51
N ARG A 434 -0.21 -10.84 -3.42
CA ARG A 434 -1.45 -10.04 -3.43
C ARG A 434 -1.53 -8.99 -2.32
N CYS A 435 -0.91 -9.23 -1.15
CA CYS A 435 -0.87 -8.26 -0.05
C CYS A 435 -0.12 -6.96 -0.42
N LEU A 436 0.76 -6.99 -1.42
CA LEU A 436 1.52 -5.83 -1.90
C LEU A 436 0.77 -4.98 -2.96
N GLN A 437 -0.40 -5.45 -3.44
CA GLN A 437 -1.07 -4.84 -4.59
C GLN A 437 -2.05 -3.69 -4.27
N PRO A 438 -2.71 -3.60 -3.10
CA PRO A 438 -3.74 -2.59 -2.86
C PRO A 438 -3.27 -1.15 -3.08
N PHE A 439 -2.09 -0.79 -2.56
CA PHE A 439 -1.51 0.54 -2.76
C PHE A 439 -1.30 0.86 -4.26
N LEU A 440 -0.75 -0.09 -5.02
CA LEU A 440 -0.49 0.06 -6.46
C LEU A 440 -1.78 0.28 -7.25
N LEU A 441 -2.84 -0.47 -6.93
CA LEU A 441 -4.15 -0.36 -7.58
C LEU A 441 -4.83 0.97 -7.28
N VAL A 442 -4.78 1.44 -6.02
CA VAL A 442 -5.31 2.74 -5.62
C VAL A 442 -4.54 3.87 -6.29
N ALA A 443 -3.21 3.82 -6.26
CA ALA A 443 -2.36 4.85 -6.87
C ALA A 443 -2.57 4.93 -8.40
N ALA A 444 -2.61 3.79 -9.10
CA ALA A 444 -2.86 3.75 -10.54
C ALA A 444 -4.26 4.28 -10.90
N SER A 445 -5.27 4.03 -10.06
CA SER A 445 -6.64 4.48 -10.31
C SER A 445 -6.76 6.00 -10.46
N SER A 446 -5.85 6.77 -9.84
CA SER A 446 -5.89 8.23 -9.83
C SER A 446 -5.72 8.89 -11.20
N GLU A 447 -5.25 8.15 -12.21
CA GLU A 447 -5.02 8.69 -13.56
C GLU A 447 -5.87 7.99 -14.64
N LEU A 448 -6.78 7.11 -14.26
CA LEU A 448 -7.67 6.39 -15.18
C LEU A 448 -8.95 7.18 -15.45
N ARG A 449 -8.81 8.42 -15.93
CA ARG A 449 -9.88 9.34 -16.32
C ARG A 449 -10.53 8.91 -17.65
N ARG A 450 -11.86 9.04 -17.76
CA ARG A 450 -12.56 8.95 -19.04
C ARG A 450 -12.34 10.21 -19.86
N ASP A 451 -12.20 10.08 -21.18
CA ASP A 451 -12.16 11.25 -22.04
C ASP A 451 -13.57 11.80 -22.27
N PRO A 452 -13.76 13.13 -22.28
CA PRO A 452 -15.08 13.73 -22.51
C PRO A 452 -15.71 13.32 -23.85
N LEU A 453 -14.89 13.07 -24.87
CA LEU A 453 -15.33 12.59 -26.18
C LEU A 453 -15.92 11.16 -26.13
N ASP A 454 -15.38 10.29 -25.27
CA ASP A 454 -15.91 8.94 -25.06
C ASP A 454 -17.29 8.97 -24.39
N ILE A 455 -17.54 9.99 -23.56
CA ILE A 455 -18.82 10.17 -22.85
C ILE A 455 -19.89 10.67 -23.85
N VAL A 456 -19.54 11.58 -24.75
CA VAL A 456 -20.46 12.12 -25.74
C VAL A 456 -20.89 11.07 -26.77
N ALA A 457 -19.97 10.21 -27.18
CA ALA A 457 -20.27 9.09 -28.09
C ALA A 457 -21.28 8.08 -27.48
N SER A 458 -21.28 7.94 -26.15
CA SER A 458 -22.21 7.04 -25.44
C SER A 458 -23.61 7.64 -25.22
N VAL A 459 -23.80 8.95 -25.39
CA VAL A 459 -25.06 9.67 -25.13
C VAL A 459 -25.77 10.07 -26.45
N ALA A 460 -25.03 10.14 -27.56
CA ALA A 460 -25.55 10.68 -28.84
C ALA A 460 -26.41 9.70 -29.65
N ASP A 461 -26.50 8.41 -29.27
CA ASP A 461 -27.09 7.37 -30.15
C ASP A 461 -28.41 6.77 -29.61
N ASP A 462 -29.21 7.53 -28.85
CA ASP A 462 -30.54 7.04 -28.46
C ASP A 462 -31.62 7.13 -29.59
N ASP A 463 -31.29 7.76 -30.74
CA ASP A 463 -32.23 7.94 -31.85
C ASP A 463 -31.93 7.12 -33.13
N ASP A 464 -30.83 6.35 -33.17
CA ASP A 464 -30.52 5.52 -34.35
C ASP A 464 -30.34 4.03 -33.99
N VAL A 465 -31.43 3.30 -34.20
CA VAL A 465 -31.53 1.84 -33.95
C VAL A 465 -30.70 1.08 -34.99
N GLY A 466 -29.39 1.04 -34.87
CA GLY A 466 -28.61 0.18 -35.77
C GLY A 466 -27.10 0.18 -35.65
N SER A 467 -26.46 1.13 -35.02
CA SER A 467 -25.00 1.16 -34.89
C SER A 467 -24.58 1.09 -33.43
N ALA A 468 -24.04 -0.07 -33.00
CA ALA A 468 -23.38 -0.13 -31.69
C ALA A 468 -22.23 0.89 -31.65
N PRO A 469 -22.09 1.71 -30.58
CA PRO A 469 -21.01 2.68 -30.49
C PRO A 469 -19.68 1.96 -30.57
N VAL A 470 -18.87 2.28 -31.57
CA VAL A 470 -17.51 1.76 -31.74
C VAL A 470 -16.65 2.50 -30.72
N LEU A 471 -16.55 1.96 -29.49
CA LEU A 471 -15.58 2.42 -28.51
C LEU A 471 -14.19 2.34 -29.12
N GLY A 472 -13.46 3.45 -29.13
CA GLY A 472 -12.06 3.45 -29.57
C GLY A 472 -11.23 2.49 -28.70
N GLN A 473 -10.15 1.93 -29.24
CA GLN A 473 -9.28 0.99 -28.54
C GLN A 473 -8.83 1.52 -27.16
N ALA A 474 -8.52 2.82 -27.06
CA ALA A 474 -8.11 3.47 -25.81
C ALA A 474 -9.22 3.46 -24.74
N SER A 475 -10.48 3.63 -25.13
CA SER A 475 -11.63 3.53 -24.24
C SER A 475 -11.84 2.12 -23.75
N PHE A 476 -11.63 1.12 -24.62
CA PHE A 476 -11.73 -0.28 -24.25
C PHE A 476 -10.66 -0.69 -23.22
N GLU A 477 -9.40 -0.26 -23.42
CA GLU A 477 -8.30 -0.49 -22.46
C GLU A 477 -8.59 0.15 -21.10
N LEU A 478 -9.10 1.37 -21.08
CA LEU A 478 -9.48 2.08 -19.86
C LEU A 478 -10.58 1.34 -19.09
N VAL A 479 -11.67 0.97 -19.77
CA VAL A 479 -12.78 0.21 -19.17
C VAL A 479 -12.26 -1.13 -18.63
N GLY A 480 -11.44 -1.82 -19.40
CA GLY A 480 -10.82 -3.08 -18.98
C GLY A 480 -9.89 -2.91 -17.76
N ALA A 481 -9.16 -1.79 -17.67
CA ALA A 481 -8.32 -1.48 -16.52
C ALA A 481 -9.15 -1.19 -15.25
N ARG A 482 -10.19 -0.35 -15.36
CA ARG A 482 -11.11 -0.05 -14.25
C ARG A 482 -11.81 -1.31 -13.74
N ASN A 483 -12.33 -2.13 -14.65
CA ASN A 483 -12.98 -3.41 -14.30
C ASN A 483 -12.00 -4.36 -13.60
N PHE A 484 -10.76 -4.45 -14.07
CA PHE A 484 -9.73 -5.27 -13.44
C PHE A 484 -9.45 -4.81 -12.00
N ILE A 485 -9.26 -3.50 -11.78
CA ILE A 485 -9.01 -2.93 -10.44
C ILE A 485 -10.17 -3.27 -9.50
N LEU A 486 -11.41 -3.01 -9.90
CA LEU A 486 -12.59 -3.31 -9.08
C LEU A 486 -12.73 -4.80 -8.79
N SER A 487 -12.55 -5.65 -9.79
CA SER A 487 -12.61 -7.11 -9.63
C SER A 487 -11.53 -7.59 -8.66
N ARG A 488 -10.28 -7.09 -8.78
CA ARG A 488 -9.18 -7.46 -7.90
C ARG A 488 -9.43 -6.99 -6.46
N LEU A 489 -9.88 -5.76 -6.26
CA LEU A 489 -10.23 -5.24 -4.93
C LEU A 489 -11.45 -5.95 -4.33
N SER A 490 -12.48 -6.22 -5.14
CA SER A 490 -13.65 -6.97 -4.67
C SER A 490 -13.29 -8.38 -4.19
N ALA A 491 -12.36 -9.04 -4.89
CA ALA A 491 -11.90 -10.37 -4.47
C ALA A 491 -11.19 -10.33 -3.10
N TYR A 492 -10.53 -9.23 -2.75
CA TYR A 492 -9.94 -9.07 -1.41
C TYR A 492 -10.97 -8.99 -0.29
N MET A 493 -12.22 -8.58 -0.54
CA MET A 493 -13.29 -8.53 0.46
C MET A 493 -13.61 -9.89 1.07
N HIS A 494 -13.30 -10.97 0.38
CA HIS A 494 -13.48 -12.34 0.88
C HIS A 494 -12.30 -12.86 1.69
N ILE A 495 -11.21 -12.09 1.78
CA ILE A 495 -9.93 -12.53 2.31
C ILE A 495 -9.49 -11.65 3.49
N LEU A 496 -9.65 -10.32 3.36
CA LEU A 496 -9.22 -9.32 4.34
C LEU A 496 -10.43 -8.72 5.07
N PRO A 497 -10.22 -8.04 6.21
CA PRO A 497 -11.30 -7.36 6.93
C PRO A 497 -12.11 -6.43 6.03
N LEU A 498 -13.41 -6.69 5.93
CA LEU A 498 -14.35 -6.09 4.97
C LEU A 498 -14.33 -4.55 4.95
N ARG A 499 -14.29 -3.93 6.13
CA ARG A 499 -14.31 -2.47 6.23
C ARG A 499 -13.08 -1.83 5.60
N LYS A 500 -11.90 -2.39 5.82
CA LYS A 500 -10.65 -1.91 5.23
C LYS A 500 -10.71 -1.99 3.70
N VAL A 501 -11.14 -3.11 3.16
CA VAL A 501 -11.22 -3.32 1.70
C VAL A 501 -12.31 -2.47 1.05
N SER A 502 -13.45 -2.28 1.72
CA SER A 502 -14.49 -1.37 1.22
C SER A 502 -14.00 0.08 1.10
N MET A 503 -13.09 0.51 1.99
CA MET A 503 -12.43 1.81 1.86
C MET A 503 -11.54 1.89 0.62
N PHE A 504 -10.81 0.85 0.26
CA PHE A 504 -10.01 0.82 -0.99
C PHE A 504 -10.91 0.99 -2.21
N SER A 505 -12.00 0.23 -2.29
CA SER A 505 -12.97 0.34 -3.39
C SER A 505 -13.65 1.71 -3.39
N GLY A 506 -13.98 2.25 -2.21
CA GLY A 506 -14.55 3.59 -2.05
C GLY A 506 -13.58 4.69 -2.52
N MET A 507 -12.30 4.61 -2.18
CA MET A 507 -11.27 5.54 -2.68
C MET A 507 -11.23 5.54 -4.21
N VAL A 508 -11.16 4.35 -4.82
CA VAL A 508 -11.06 4.20 -6.28
C VAL A 508 -12.31 4.74 -6.97
N THR A 509 -13.50 4.33 -6.55
CA THR A 509 -14.76 4.75 -7.20
C THR A 509 -15.03 6.24 -7.02
N SER A 510 -14.76 6.80 -5.84
CA SER A 510 -14.91 8.24 -5.58
C SER A 510 -13.89 9.06 -6.36
N THR A 511 -12.65 8.57 -6.51
CA THR A 511 -11.63 9.21 -7.36
C THR A 511 -12.09 9.26 -8.81
N TRP A 512 -12.60 8.15 -9.35
CA TRP A 512 -13.10 8.14 -10.73
C TRP A 512 -14.32 9.02 -10.93
N ALA A 513 -15.23 9.05 -9.95
CA ALA A 513 -16.41 9.95 -10.04
C ALA A 513 -15.98 11.42 -10.13
N ALA A 514 -15.02 11.85 -9.32
CA ALA A 514 -14.49 13.21 -9.37
C ALA A 514 -13.75 13.51 -10.68
N LEU A 515 -12.89 12.59 -11.14
CA LEU A 515 -12.15 12.73 -12.39
C LEU A 515 -13.07 12.77 -13.62
N ASP A 516 -14.09 11.90 -13.66
CA ASP A 516 -15.06 11.84 -14.77
C ASP A 516 -16.00 13.07 -14.77
N ALA A 517 -16.22 13.71 -13.60
CA ALA A 517 -16.87 15.01 -13.48
C ALA A 517 -15.98 16.21 -13.92
N GLY A 518 -14.73 15.95 -14.31
CA GLY A 518 -13.78 16.99 -14.74
C GLY A 518 -12.97 17.63 -13.61
N GLU A 519 -13.09 17.14 -12.36
CA GLU A 519 -12.25 17.61 -11.26
C GLU A 519 -10.80 17.18 -11.47
N ASP A 520 -9.88 18.04 -11.05
CA ASP A 520 -8.43 17.73 -11.05
C ASP A 520 -8.00 17.35 -9.63
N VAL A 521 -8.32 16.12 -9.21
CA VAL A 521 -8.09 15.62 -7.87
C VAL A 521 -7.00 14.57 -7.83
N HIS A 522 -6.28 14.50 -6.73
CA HIS A 522 -5.37 13.41 -6.41
C HIS A 522 -6.08 12.42 -5.47
N TRP A 523 -5.75 11.13 -5.53
CA TRP A 523 -6.40 10.11 -4.69
C TRP A 523 -6.32 10.42 -3.18
N THR A 524 -5.23 11.06 -2.71
CA THR A 524 -5.10 11.48 -1.30
C THR A 524 -6.08 12.58 -0.89
N ASP A 525 -6.56 13.41 -1.84
CA ASP A 525 -7.61 14.41 -1.56
C ASP A 525 -8.94 13.72 -1.30
N ILE A 526 -9.22 12.69 -2.07
CA ILE A 526 -10.40 11.85 -1.88
C ILE A 526 -10.32 11.12 -0.54
N CYS A 527 -9.13 10.58 -0.17
CA CYS A 527 -8.95 9.97 1.14
C CYS A 527 -9.33 10.92 2.28
N LYS A 528 -8.81 12.16 2.25
CA LYS A 528 -9.12 13.20 3.25
C LYS A 528 -10.61 13.60 3.22
N ARG A 529 -11.15 13.87 2.02
CA ARG A 529 -12.54 14.30 1.81
C ARG A 529 -13.55 13.28 2.34
N MET A 530 -13.28 11.99 2.08
CA MET A 530 -14.18 10.89 2.40
C MET A 530 -13.83 10.16 3.71
N ARG A 531 -12.78 10.58 4.41
CA ARG A 531 -12.25 9.92 5.62
C ARG A 531 -11.90 8.44 5.36
N PHE A 532 -11.27 8.17 4.22
CA PHE A 532 -10.81 6.84 3.82
C PHE A 532 -9.31 6.63 4.11
N GLU A 533 -8.75 7.37 5.06
CA GLU A 533 -7.35 7.25 5.46
C GLU A 533 -7.13 5.92 6.16
N THR A 534 -6.52 4.97 5.46
CA THR A 534 -6.21 3.62 5.96
C THR A 534 -4.91 3.11 5.35
N LEU A 535 -4.22 2.19 6.03
CA LEU A 535 -3.02 1.54 5.48
C LEU A 535 -3.38 0.70 4.26
N LEU A 536 -2.69 0.91 3.15
CA LEU A 536 -2.96 0.28 1.85
C LEU A 536 -2.14 -1.01 1.62
N GLY A 537 -1.80 -1.71 2.70
CA GLY A 537 -1.03 -2.96 2.68
C GLY A 537 -1.63 -4.04 3.56
#